data_77eac8fb168d09c9057d037e290e2aa7
#
_entry.id   77eac8fb168d09c9057d037e290e2aa7
#
_cell.length_a   1.000
_cell.length_b   1.000
_cell.length_c   1.000
_cell.angle_alpha   90.00
_cell.angle_beta   90.00
_cell.angle_gamma   90.00
#
_symmetry.space_group_name_H-M   'P 1'
#
loop_
_entity.id
_entity.type
_entity.pdbx_description
1 polymer ?
#
loop_
_entity_poly.entity_id
_entity_poly.type
_entity_poly.pdbx_seq_one_letter_code
_entity_poly.pdbx_strand_id
1 'polypeptide(L)'
;MQDHIFSARGDFKMPQFTCDAPFDPAYGYQFDDLLKIDPPEPAADFADFWRQFYAEARKVAPQPVISRRVGQDATHFIHEIRYRAFGGVIISGWLAIPRLEKPKCAFVIGHGYGGRYSASGAEIPRQDAVALFPCLRGLARSPVNGMLKNSSFDHVVWGIHSRETYVHGGNAADLWGAASAILTLFPETIGRIVYVGASFGGGIGTLMLPWDDRFSAGWVEVPSFGNHPLRVKMQCWGSGRVIRDHWLRNPEVLKVLQYFDSAIAARFLKRPLGIMAALYDPSVPPPGQFSIFNATPSTKRLCVTSAGHYTYPAEASERQLTDDFRDRFLADVLA
;
A
#
# COMPACT_ATOMS: atom_id res chain seq x y z
N MET A 1 -11.12 -3.59 -23.84
CA MET A 1 -10.85 -2.54 -22.82
C MET A 1 -11.81 -2.63 -21.62
N GLN A 2 -12.97 -3.30 -21.74
CA GLN A 2 -14.00 -3.32 -20.67
C GLN A 2 -13.78 -4.36 -19.55
N ASP A 3 -12.98 -5.41 -19.75
CA ASP A 3 -12.80 -6.47 -18.74
C ASP A 3 -11.85 -6.13 -17.57
N HIS A 4 -11.21 -4.96 -17.61
CA HIS A 4 -10.22 -4.55 -16.62
C HIS A 4 -10.70 -3.45 -15.67
N ILE A 5 -11.88 -2.85 -15.92
CA ILE A 5 -12.46 -1.80 -15.08
C ILE A 5 -13.86 -2.22 -14.63
N PHE A 6 -14.04 -2.26 -13.32
CA PHE A 6 -15.28 -2.65 -12.66
C PHE A 6 -15.76 -1.51 -11.76
N SER A 7 -17.06 -1.25 -11.75
CA SER A 7 -17.68 -0.32 -10.80
C SER A 7 -18.43 -1.08 -9.73
N ALA A 8 -18.00 -0.97 -8.49
CA ALA A 8 -18.70 -1.54 -7.33
C ALA A 8 -20.06 -0.87 -7.07
N ARG A 9 -20.28 0.31 -7.61
CA ARG A 9 -21.55 1.05 -7.50
C ARG A 9 -22.52 0.82 -8.69
N GLY A 10 -22.09 0.11 -9.73
CA GLY A 10 -22.88 -0.19 -10.93
C GLY A 10 -22.81 0.87 -12.04
N ASP A 11 -22.28 2.06 -11.76
CA ASP A 11 -22.01 3.12 -12.75
C ASP A 11 -20.71 3.86 -12.45
N PHE A 12 -20.33 4.83 -13.29
CA PHE A 12 -19.15 5.69 -13.12
C PHE A 12 -19.50 7.17 -12.95
N LYS A 13 -20.75 7.48 -12.56
CA LYS A 13 -21.17 8.84 -12.25
C LYS A 13 -20.50 9.32 -10.96
N MET A 14 -20.13 10.60 -10.94
CA MET A 14 -19.56 11.19 -9.72
C MET A 14 -20.59 11.18 -8.59
N PRO A 15 -20.19 10.72 -7.37
CA PRO A 15 -21.09 10.74 -6.23
C PRO A 15 -21.35 12.17 -5.77
N GLN A 16 -22.54 12.41 -5.25
CA GLN A 16 -22.90 13.67 -4.62
C GLN A 16 -23.02 13.44 -3.10
N PHE A 17 -21.98 13.82 -2.37
CA PHE A 17 -21.95 13.73 -0.92
C PHE A 17 -21.87 15.13 -0.31
N THR A 18 -22.50 15.32 0.84
CA THR A 18 -22.33 16.50 1.67
C THR A 18 -21.18 16.22 2.65
N CYS A 19 -20.11 17.01 2.57
CA CYS A 19 -18.94 16.86 3.41
C CYS A 19 -18.59 18.20 4.07
N ASP A 20 -18.17 18.16 5.33
CA ASP A 20 -17.68 19.35 6.06
C ASP A 20 -16.28 19.81 5.64
N ALA A 21 -15.70 19.20 4.61
CA ALA A 21 -14.39 19.61 4.09
C ALA A 21 -14.50 21.01 3.45
N PRO A 22 -13.51 21.91 3.67
CA PRO A 22 -13.48 23.22 3.04
C PRO A 22 -13.04 23.17 1.57
N PHE A 23 -13.14 22.00 0.94
CA PHE A 23 -12.79 21.73 -0.46
C PHE A 23 -13.68 20.60 -1.00
N ASP A 24 -13.78 20.49 -2.32
CA ASP A 24 -14.47 19.38 -2.99
C ASP A 24 -13.57 18.13 -3.02
N PRO A 25 -13.91 17.02 -2.31
CA PRO A 25 -13.14 15.78 -2.34
C PRO A 25 -13.17 14.98 -3.67
N ALA A 26 -13.97 15.42 -4.65
CA ALA A 26 -13.91 14.94 -6.04
C ALA A 26 -12.96 15.80 -6.90
N TYR A 27 -12.54 16.97 -6.39
CA TYR A 27 -11.59 17.90 -7.02
C TYR A 27 -11.99 18.36 -8.41
N GLY A 28 -13.27 18.35 -8.74
CA GLY A 28 -13.82 18.78 -10.03
C GLY A 28 -13.57 17.81 -11.19
N TYR A 29 -12.99 16.63 -10.96
CA TYR A 29 -12.77 15.62 -12.00
C TYR A 29 -14.02 14.78 -12.23
N GLN A 30 -14.24 14.39 -13.49
CA GLN A 30 -15.15 13.31 -13.86
C GLN A 30 -14.36 12.01 -14.04
N PHE A 31 -15.04 10.86 -14.07
CA PHE A 31 -14.38 9.56 -14.22
C PHE A 31 -13.47 9.51 -15.46
N ASP A 32 -13.94 10.00 -16.61
CA ASP A 32 -13.16 10.01 -17.85
C ASP A 32 -11.91 10.92 -17.79
N ASP A 33 -11.94 11.95 -16.94
CA ASP A 33 -10.79 12.82 -16.69
C ASP A 33 -9.76 12.11 -15.80
N LEU A 34 -10.23 11.37 -14.78
CA LEU A 34 -9.38 10.58 -13.90
C LEU A 34 -8.58 9.52 -14.68
N LEU A 35 -9.19 8.90 -15.69
CA LEU A 35 -8.53 7.92 -16.57
C LEU A 35 -7.46 8.52 -17.49
N LYS A 36 -7.38 9.86 -17.61
CA LYS A 36 -6.43 10.58 -18.46
C LYS A 36 -5.31 11.26 -17.68
N ILE A 37 -5.26 11.11 -16.37
CA ILE A 37 -4.21 11.73 -15.56
C ILE A 37 -2.89 11.02 -15.81
N ASP A 38 -1.97 11.70 -16.44
CA ASP A 38 -0.62 11.20 -16.68
C ASP A 38 0.19 11.14 -15.37
N PRO A 39 1.00 10.09 -15.17
CA PRO A 39 1.96 10.06 -14.08
C PRO A 39 3.10 11.07 -14.35
N PRO A 40 3.74 11.58 -13.29
CA PRO A 40 4.93 12.42 -13.46
C PRO A 40 6.07 11.64 -14.14
N GLU A 41 6.98 12.38 -14.79
CA GLU A 41 8.19 11.77 -15.32
C GLU A 41 9.17 11.42 -14.18
N PRO A 42 9.82 10.24 -14.23
CA PRO A 42 10.81 9.85 -13.25
C PRO A 42 12.09 10.71 -13.37
N ALA A 43 12.79 10.90 -12.26
CA ALA A 43 14.18 11.33 -12.30
C ALA A 43 15.03 10.32 -13.10
N ALA A 44 16.07 10.79 -13.76
CA ALA A 44 16.90 9.95 -14.64
C ALA A 44 17.47 8.71 -13.94
N ASP A 45 17.79 8.83 -12.66
CA ASP A 45 18.36 7.77 -11.81
C ASP A 45 17.33 7.10 -10.89
N PHE A 46 16.03 7.34 -11.09
CA PHE A 46 14.96 6.79 -10.23
C PHE A 46 15.04 5.27 -10.09
N ALA A 47 15.13 4.57 -11.21
CA ALA A 47 15.17 3.11 -11.21
C ALA A 47 16.45 2.57 -10.58
N ASP A 48 17.58 3.23 -10.80
CA ASP A 48 18.87 2.81 -10.24
C ASP A 48 18.92 3.04 -8.74
N PHE A 49 18.38 4.16 -8.25
CA PHE A 49 18.20 4.42 -6.82
C PHE A 49 17.43 3.28 -6.13
N TRP A 50 16.27 2.89 -6.66
CA TRP A 50 15.45 1.85 -6.05
C TRP A 50 16.06 0.45 -6.16
N ARG A 51 16.70 0.12 -7.30
CA ARG A 51 17.41 -1.18 -7.46
C ARG A 51 18.59 -1.31 -6.49
N GLN A 52 19.38 -0.26 -6.34
CA GLN A 52 20.49 -0.24 -5.38
C GLN A 52 19.97 -0.34 -3.94
N PHE A 53 18.92 0.41 -3.61
CA PHE A 53 18.33 0.38 -2.28
C PHE A 53 17.74 -1.00 -1.96
N TYR A 54 17.05 -1.63 -2.92
CA TYR A 54 16.57 -3.00 -2.78
C TYR A 54 17.72 -3.99 -2.57
N ALA A 55 18.77 -3.90 -3.37
CA ALA A 55 19.94 -4.78 -3.26
C ALA A 55 20.59 -4.69 -1.86
N GLU A 56 20.71 -3.49 -1.30
CA GLU A 56 21.22 -3.30 0.07
C GLU A 56 20.26 -3.86 1.13
N ALA A 57 18.97 -3.62 0.97
CA ALA A 57 17.95 -4.14 1.88
C ALA A 57 17.92 -5.68 1.90
N ARG A 58 18.18 -6.32 0.74
CA ARG A 58 18.22 -7.78 0.60
C ARG A 58 19.41 -8.45 1.28
N LYS A 59 20.46 -7.73 1.62
CA LYS A 59 21.61 -8.26 2.39
C LYS A 59 21.26 -8.55 3.85
N VAL A 60 20.17 -7.96 4.34
CA VAL A 60 19.75 -8.15 5.73
C VAL A 60 19.05 -9.50 5.91
N ALA A 61 19.65 -10.39 6.70
CA ALA A 61 18.99 -11.63 7.11
C ALA A 61 17.82 -11.29 8.05
N PRO A 62 16.59 -11.74 7.74
CA PRO A 62 15.40 -11.32 8.48
C PRO A 62 15.32 -11.90 9.90
N GLN A 63 15.94 -13.06 10.16
CA GLN A 63 15.94 -13.73 11.45
C GLN A 63 14.56 -13.71 12.12
N PRO A 64 13.51 -14.26 11.48
CA PRO A 64 12.17 -14.18 12.01
C PRO A 64 12.03 -15.00 13.30
N VAL A 65 11.39 -14.40 14.29
CA VAL A 65 11.06 -15.04 15.57
C VAL A 65 9.56 -15.04 15.76
N ILE A 66 8.94 -16.21 15.67
CA ILE A 66 7.55 -16.42 16.04
C ILE A 66 7.51 -16.50 17.56
N SER A 67 6.68 -15.66 18.18
CA SER A 67 6.48 -15.63 19.62
C SER A 67 5.20 -16.39 20.01
N ARG A 68 4.53 -15.94 21.06
CA ARG A 68 3.30 -16.58 21.55
C ARG A 68 2.16 -16.51 20.52
N ARG A 69 1.30 -17.55 20.56
CA ARG A 69 -0.02 -17.47 19.92
C ARG A 69 -0.90 -16.52 20.72
N VAL A 70 -1.46 -15.51 20.03
CA VAL A 70 -2.28 -14.46 20.65
C VAL A 70 -3.75 -14.57 20.28
N GLY A 71 -4.08 -15.46 19.33
CA GLY A 71 -5.46 -15.68 18.91
C GLY A 71 -5.59 -16.83 17.94
N GLN A 72 -6.83 -17.10 17.60
CA GLN A 72 -7.24 -17.99 16.51
C GLN A 72 -8.64 -17.62 16.07
N ASP A 73 -8.95 -17.90 14.82
CA ASP A 73 -10.30 -17.88 14.27
C ASP A 73 -10.64 -19.22 13.60
N ALA A 74 -11.66 -19.25 12.77
CA ALA A 74 -12.09 -20.48 12.09
C ALA A 74 -11.00 -21.07 11.18
N THR A 75 -10.17 -20.23 10.59
CA THR A 75 -9.23 -20.60 9.52
C THR A 75 -7.75 -20.54 9.93
N HIS A 76 -7.36 -19.66 10.87
CA HIS A 76 -5.96 -19.39 11.18
C HIS A 76 -5.64 -19.39 12.68
N PHE A 77 -4.41 -19.75 13.01
CA PHE A 77 -3.76 -19.42 14.26
C PHE A 77 -3.01 -18.09 14.10
N ILE A 78 -3.18 -17.17 15.05
CA ILE A 78 -2.54 -15.85 15.02
C ILE A 78 -1.40 -15.82 16.05
N HIS A 79 -0.20 -15.55 15.58
CA HIS A 79 1.02 -15.43 16.37
C HIS A 79 1.58 -14.02 16.33
N GLU A 80 2.26 -13.60 17.37
CA GLU A 80 3.17 -12.46 17.29
C GLU A 80 4.45 -12.88 16.57
N ILE A 81 4.98 -11.99 15.73
CA ILE A 81 6.23 -12.18 15.01
C ILE A 81 7.10 -10.93 15.10
N ARG A 82 8.40 -11.13 15.09
CA ARG A 82 9.41 -10.08 14.88
C ARG A 82 10.42 -10.53 13.85
N TYR A 83 10.90 -9.59 13.04
CA TYR A 83 11.99 -9.84 12.11
C TYR A 83 12.86 -8.60 11.95
N ARG A 84 14.10 -8.80 11.49
CA ARG A 84 15.05 -7.73 11.22
C ARG A 84 14.85 -7.20 9.80
N ALA A 85 14.80 -5.88 9.66
CA ALA A 85 14.72 -5.17 8.38
C ALA A 85 15.93 -4.27 8.17
N PHE A 86 15.97 -3.60 7.02
CA PHE A 86 17.04 -2.68 6.63
C PHE A 86 17.35 -1.64 7.71
N GLY A 87 18.65 -1.36 7.91
CA GLY A 87 19.14 -0.49 8.97
C GLY A 87 19.10 -1.13 10.36
N GLY A 88 18.92 -2.46 10.46
CA GLY A 88 18.89 -3.19 11.73
C GLY A 88 17.58 -3.00 12.53
N VAL A 89 16.59 -2.35 11.94
CA VAL A 89 15.29 -2.10 12.60
C VAL A 89 14.56 -3.42 12.83
N ILE A 90 14.02 -3.60 14.04
CA ILE A 90 13.17 -4.74 14.35
C ILE A 90 11.73 -4.38 14.04
N ILE A 91 11.15 -5.11 13.10
CA ILE A 91 9.75 -4.99 12.73
C ILE A 91 8.95 -6.04 13.50
N SER A 92 7.93 -5.57 14.19
CA SER A 92 6.97 -6.41 14.91
C SER A 92 5.67 -6.51 14.11
N GLY A 93 4.90 -7.58 14.32
CA GLY A 93 3.62 -7.75 13.65
C GLY A 93 2.94 -9.04 14.05
N TRP A 94 2.07 -9.52 13.20
CA TRP A 94 1.37 -10.78 13.38
C TRP A 94 1.60 -11.71 12.20
N LEU A 95 1.63 -12.99 12.49
CA LEU A 95 1.70 -14.09 11.53
C LEU A 95 0.46 -14.96 11.70
N ALA A 96 -0.36 -15.00 10.65
CA ALA A 96 -1.49 -15.91 10.60
C ALA A 96 -1.10 -17.16 9.83
N ILE A 97 -1.22 -18.33 10.48
CA ILE A 97 -0.86 -19.64 9.94
C ILE A 97 -2.14 -20.45 9.75
N PRO A 98 -2.42 -21.01 8.56
CA PRO A 98 -3.62 -21.82 8.34
C PRO A 98 -3.65 -23.03 9.26
N ARG A 99 -4.87 -23.38 9.75
CA ARG A 99 -5.04 -24.40 10.78
C ARG A 99 -5.02 -25.82 10.24
N LEU A 100 -5.50 -26.02 9.02
CA LEU A 100 -5.82 -27.36 8.48
C LEU A 100 -4.82 -27.85 7.44
N GLU A 101 -4.14 -26.94 6.72
CA GLU A 101 -3.29 -27.29 5.58
C GLU A 101 -1.94 -26.57 5.65
N LYS A 102 -0.95 -27.12 4.95
CA LYS A 102 0.28 -26.37 4.68
C LYS A 102 -0.05 -25.20 3.75
N PRO A 103 0.56 -24.02 3.96
CA PRO A 103 0.25 -22.86 3.12
C PRO A 103 0.65 -23.11 1.67
N LYS A 104 -0.27 -22.81 0.74
CA LYS A 104 -0.05 -22.90 -0.71
C LYS A 104 0.44 -21.60 -1.32
N CYS A 105 0.22 -20.50 -0.62
CA CYS A 105 0.65 -19.15 -1.00
C CYS A 105 0.82 -18.30 0.26
N ALA A 106 1.30 -17.07 0.09
CA ALA A 106 1.50 -16.15 1.19
C ALA A 106 0.98 -14.75 0.88
N PHE A 107 0.60 -14.02 1.92
CA PHE A 107 0.26 -12.61 1.83
C PHE A 107 1.16 -11.78 2.74
N VAL A 108 1.59 -10.63 2.25
CA VAL A 108 2.08 -9.53 3.08
C VAL A 108 0.99 -8.46 3.08
N ILE A 109 0.41 -8.21 4.25
CA ILE A 109 -0.75 -7.32 4.39
C ILE A 109 -0.33 -6.05 5.12
N GLY A 110 -0.16 -4.96 4.35
CA GLY A 110 0.17 -3.64 4.85
C GLY A 110 -1.01 -2.98 5.59
N HIS A 111 -0.72 -1.91 6.32
CA HIS A 111 -1.73 -1.14 7.08
C HIS A 111 -1.77 0.33 6.67
N GLY A 112 -2.87 1.02 6.97
CA GLY A 112 -3.00 2.47 6.84
C GLY A 112 -2.17 3.24 7.89
N TYR A 113 -2.15 4.57 7.82
CA TYR A 113 -1.43 5.41 8.79
C TYR A 113 -1.92 5.30 10.24
N GLY A 114 -3.11 4.76 10.47
CA GLY A 114 -3.57 4.42 11.81
C GLY A 114 -2.76 3.34 12.52
N GLY A 115 -1.86 2.67 11.80
CA GLY A 115 -1.15 1.51 12.29
C GLY A 115 -2.03 0.26 12.31
N ARG A 116 -1.51 -0.81 12.93
CA ARG A 116 -2.23 -2.07 13.10
C ARG A 116 -2.09 -2.54 14.56
N TYR A 117 -3.18 -3.01 15.14
CA TYR A 117 -3.22 -3.45 16.54
C TYR A 117 -3.68 -4.90 16.72
N SER A 118 -4.17 -5.53 15.65
CA SER A 118 -4.59 -6.92 15.60
C SER A 118 -4.43 -7.49 14.19
N ALA A 119 -4.63 -8.78 14.04
CA ALA A 119 -4.74 -9.49 12.76
C ALA A 119 -5.81 -10.57 12.87
N SER A 120 -6.48 -10.88 11.76
CA SER A 120 -7.49 -11.92 11.68
C SER A 120 -7.38 -12.68 10.35
N GLY A 121 -7.71 -13.95 10.34
CA GLY A 121 -7.86 -14.75 9.12
C GLY A 121 -8.93 -14.21 8.17
N ALA A 122 -9.92 -13.49 8.69
CA ALA A 122 -10.94 -12.84 7.86
C ALA A 122 -10.39 -11.73 6.94
N GLU A 123 -9.19 -11.21 7.23
CA GLU A 123 -8.50 -10.23 6.38
C GLU A 123 -7.71 -10.90 5.24
N ILE A 124 -7.59 -12.22 5.27
CA ILE A 124 -6.76 -12.99 4.31
C ILE A 124 -7.67 -13.50 3.20
N PRO A 125 -7.39 -13.13 1.93
CA PRO A 125 -8.26 -13.51 0.82
C PRO A 125 -8.37 -15.03 0.56
N ARG A 126 -7.50 -15.84 1.16
CA ARG A 126 -7.48 -17.31 0.99
C ARG A 126 -7.22 -18.01 2.31
N GLN A 127 -8.02 -19.04 2.61
CA GLN A 127 -7.90 -19.81 3.84
C GLN A 127 -6.66 -20.72 3.91
N ASP A 128 -6.11 -21.10 2.73
CA ASP A 128 -4.90 -21.93 2.59
C ASP A 128 -3.62 -21.09 2.48
N ALA A 129 -3.64 -19.83 2.87
CA ALA A 129 -2.51 -18.92 2.81
C ALA A 129 -1.93 -18.64 4.19
N VAL A 130 -0.60 -18.51 4.28
CA VAL A 130 0.02 -17.85 5.43
C VAL A 130 0.02 -16.34 5.18
N ALA A 131 -0.21 -15.53 6.21
CA ALA A 131 -0.16 -14.08 6.06
C ALA A 131 0.69 -13.42 7.14
N LEU A 132 1.53 -12.47 6.73
CA LEU A 132 2.30 -11.62 7.63
C LEU A 132 1.74 -10.19 7.57
N PHE A 133 1.42 -9.66 8.74
CA PHE A 133 0.86 -8.34 8.98
C PHE A 133 1.91 -7.47 9.70
N PRO A 134 2.87 -6.86 8.99
CA PRO A 134 3.91 -6.06 9.61
C PRO A 134 3.36 -4.74 10.13
N CYS A 135 3.85 -4.29 11.30
CA CYS A 135 3.77 -2.89 11.69
C CYS A 135 4.99 -2.18 11.12
N LEU A 136 4.79 -1.28 10.16
CA LEU A 136 5.93 -0.60 9.53
C LEU A 136 6.65 0.30 10.54
N ARG A 137 7.97 0.51 10.32
CA ARG A 137 8.84 1.29 11.21
C ARG A 137 8.25 2.64 11.62
N GLY A 138 8.38 3.00 12.89
CA GLY A 138 7.82 4.23 13.47
C GLY A 138 6.34 4.13 13.82
N LEU A 139 5.63 3.07 13.42
CA LEU A 139 4.19 2.92 13.61
C LEU A 139 3.85 1.67 14.45
N ALA A 140 2.74 1.77 15.18
CA ALA A 140 2.17 0.71 16.01
C ALA A 140 3.22 0.03 16.91
N ARG A 141 3.62 -1.22 16.61
CA ARG A 141 4.50 -2.05 17.44
C ARG A 141 5.98 -2.01 17.02
N SER A 142 6.34 -1.19 16.03
CA SER A 142 7.72 -1.07 15.52
C SER A 142 8.29 0.33 15.76
N PRO A 143 8.51 0.74 17.02
CA PRO A 143 9.06 2.05 17.34
C PRO A 143 10.48 2.19 16.78
N VAL A 144 10.84 3.40 16.39
CA VAL A 144 12.18 3.79 15.97
C VAL A 144 12.67 4.92 16.86
N ASN A 145 13.90 4.84 17.33
CA ASN A 145 14.48 5.87 18.20
C ASN A 145 14.46 7.23 17.49
N GLY A 146 14.01 8.24 18.21
CA GLY A 146 13.90 9.61 17.72
C GLY A 146 12.60 9.92 16.97
N MET A 147 11.82 8.93 16.55
CA MET A 147 10.49 9.16 15.98
C MET A 147 9.42 9.26 17.06
N LEU A 148 8.47 10.20 16.89
CA LEU A 148 7.27 10.21 17.70
C LEU A 148 6.41 8.99 17.41
N LYS A 149 6.08 8.25 18.45
CA LYS A 149 5.33 7.00 18.32
C LYS A 149 3.91 7.25 17.82
N ASN A 150 3.54 6.53 16.75
CA ASN A 150 2.19 6.54 16.17
C ASN A 150 1.68 7.90 15.69
N SER A 151 2.56 8.85 15.39
CA SER A 151 2.19 10.12 14.78
C SER A 151 2.34 10.04 13.27
N SER A 152 1.24 9.91 12.54
CA SER A 152 1.25 9.93 11.07
C SER A 152 1.74 11.27 10.51
N PHE A 153 1.53 12.36 11.24
CA PHE A 153 1.93 13.71 10.84
C PHE A 153 3.45 13.92 10.92
N ASP A 154 4.09 13.42 11.97
CA ASP A 154 5.54 13.49 12.10
C ASP A 154 6.22 12.43 11.23
N HIS A 155 5.63 11.23 11.16
CA HIS A 155 6.15 10.13 10.37
C HIS A 155 6.26 10.49 8.88
N VAL A 156 5.23 11.11 8.30
CA VAL A 156 5.20 11.42 6.86
C VAL A 156 6.26 12.44 6.42
N VAL A 157 6.84 13.19 7.33
CA VAL A 157 7.94 14.14 7.05
C VAL A 157 9.27 13.70 7.64
N TRP A 158 9.34 12.52 8.26
CA TRP A 158 10.57 12.04 8.88
C TRP A 158 11.64 11.77 7.82
N GLY A 159 12.78 12.45 7.95
CA GLY A 159 13.90 12.34 7.03
C GLY A 159 13.67 12.90 5.63
N ILE A 160 12.59 13.67 5.40
CA ILE A 160 12.14 14.18 4.10
C ILE A 160 13.12 15.15 3.42
N HIS A 161 14.19 15.55 4.11
CA HIS A 161 15.21 16.44 3.57
C HIS A 161 16.18 15.74 2.59
N SER A 162 16.19 14.42 2.56
CA SER A 162 17.04 13.62 1.67
C SER A 162 16.34 12.33 1.26
N ARG A 163 16.54 11.88 0.01
CA ARG A 163 16.02 10.60 -0.47
C ARG A 163 16.64 9.40 0.25
N GLU A 164 17.85 9.53 0.78
CA GLU A 164 18.55 8.50 1.53
C GLU A 164 17.98 8.29 2.92
N THR A 165 17.37 9.33 3.49
CA THR A 165 16.86 9.31 4.88
C THR A 165 15.35 9.29 4.98
N TYR A 166 14.63 9.57 3.89
CA TYR A 166 13.17 9.63 3.94
C TYR A 166 12.56 8.30 4.34
N VAL A 167 11.71 8.33 5.34
CA VAL A 167 11.15 7.13 6.00
C VAL A 167 10.46 6.16 5.05
N HIS A 168 9.90 6.63 3.95
CA HIS A 168 9.19 5.78 2.98
C HIS A 168 10.11 4.76 2.32
N GLY A 169 11.40 5.06 2.13
CA GLY A 169 12.38 4.04 1.71
C GLY A 169 12.47 2.91 2.73
N GLY A 170 12.62 3.28 3.99
CA GLY A 170 12.62 2.30 5.08
C GLY A 170 11.33 1.47 5.15
N ASN A 171 10.16 2.09 4.96
CA ASN A 171 8.88 1.37 4.96
C ASN A 171 8.79 0.35 3.81
N ALA A 172 9.29 0.68 2.62
CA ALA A 172 9.41 -0.27 1.51
C ALA A 172 10.33 -1.45 1.88
N ALA A 173 11.48 -1.16 2.51
CA ALA A 173 12.40 -2.19 2.97
C ALA A 173 11.82 -3.09 4.06
N ASP A 174 10.93 -2.59 4.91
CA ASP A 174 10.20 -3.41 5.89
C ASP A 174 9.33 -4.46 5.22
N LEU A 175 8.67 -4.11 4.10
CA LEU A 175 7.84 -5.05 3.32
C LEU A 175 8.70 -6.08 2.59
N TRP A 176 9.87 -5.71 2.07
CA TRP A 176 10.85 -6.67 1.51
C TRP A 176 11.37 -7.61 2.59
N GLY A 177 11.59 -7.09 3.81
CA GLY A 177 11.94 -7.88 4.99
C GLY A 177 10.85 -8.88 5.37
N ALA A 178 9.57 -8.48 5.25
CA ALA A 178 8.42 -9.37 5.48
C ALA A 178 8.40 -10.54 4.50
N ALA A 179 8.62 -10.28 3.20
CA ALA A 179 8.74 -11.35 2.21
C ALA A 179 9.92 -12.29 2.50
N SER A 180 11.06 -11.74 2.97
CA SER A 180 12.21 -12.55 3.39
C SER A 180 11.88 -13.41 4.60
N ALA A 181 11.14 -12.87 5.59
CA ALA A 181 10.73 -13.60 6.78
C ALA A 181 9.76 -14.74 6.43
N ILE A 182 8.79 -14.48 5.55
CA ILE A 182 7.87 -15.53 5.04
C ILE A 182 8.66 -16.65 4.40
N LEU A 183 9.55 -16.36 3.46
CA LEU A 183 10.30 -17.39 2.74
C LEU A 183 11.30 -18.16 3.63
N THR A 184 11.74 -17.55 4.72
CA THR A 184 12.56 -18.27 5.72
C THR A 184 11.72 -19.30 6.50
N LEU A 185 10.46 -18.97 6.81
CA LEU A 185 9.57 -19.82 7.60
C LEU A 185 8.75 -20.79 6.73
N PHE A 186 8.38 -20.39 5.52
CA PHE A 186 7.50 -21.10 4.60
C PHE A 186 8.07 -21.05 3.18
N PRO A 187 9.22 -21.74 2.92
CA PRO A 187 9.89 -21.70 1.63
C PRO A 187 9.03 -22.25 0.47
N GLU A 188 8.02 -23.07 0.76
CA GLU A 188 7.07 -23.61 -0.22
C GLU A 188 6.21 -22.53 -0.88
N THR A 189 6.15 -21.32 -0.31
CA THR A 189 5.38 -20.20 -0.87
C THR A 189 6.16 -19.36 -1.88
N ILE A 190 7.38 -19.78 -2.25
CA ILE A 190 8.19 -19.09 -3.25
C ILE A 190 7.44 -18.93 -4.59
N GLY A 191 7.48 -17.71 -5.16
CA GLY A 191 6.77 -17.38 -6.38
C GLY A 191 5.25 -17.17 -6.21
N ARG A 192 4.72 -17.31 -5.00
CA ARG A 192 3.29 -17.19 -4.66
C ARG A 192 3.04 -16.25 -3.48
N ILE A 193 3.83 -15.18 -3.37
CA ILE A 193 3.61 -14.13 -2.38
C ILE A 193 2.82 -13.01 -3.04
N VAL A 194 1.73 -12.57 -2.43
CA VAL A 194 0.92 -11.43 -2.86
C VAL A 194 1.00 -10.33 -1.84
N TYR A 195 1.09 -9.09 -2.31
CA TYR A 195 0.93 -7.92 -1.46
C TYR A 195 -0.52 -7.44 -1.44
N VAL A 196 -1.01 -7.08 -0.25
CA VAL A 196 -2.31 -6.39 -0.08
C VAL A 196 -2.10 -5.18 0.82
N GLY A 197 -2.61 -4.01 0.43
CA GLY A 197 -2.47 -2.81 1.27
C GLY A 197 -3.41 -1.69 0.91
N ALA A 198 -3.86 -0.92 1.92
CA ALA A 198 -4.76 0.21 1.73
C ALA A 198 -4.11 1.52 2.15
N SER A 199 -4.51 2.62 1.53
CA SER A 199 -4.11 3.99 1.88
C SER A 199 -2.58 4.13 1.90
N PHE A 200 -1.98 4.43 3.07
CA PHE A 200 -0.53 4.44 3.28
C PHE A 200 0.11 3.11 2.82
N GLY A 201 -0.43 1.96 3.27
CA GLY A 201 0.05 0.65 2.85
C GLY A 201 -0.07 0.44 1.33
N GLY A 202 -1.16 0.93 0.71
CA GLY A 202 -1.33 0.88 -0.74
C GLY A 202 -0.22 1.65 -1.48
N GLY A 203 0.11 2.85 -1.01
CA GLY A 203 1.19 3.67 -1.58
C GLY A 203 2.57 3.04 -1.39
N ILE A 204 2.93 2.63 -0.17
CA ILE A 204 4.23 1.97 0.10
C ILE A 204 4.35 0.65 -0.66
N GLY A 205 3.25 -0.12 -0.76
CA GLY A 205 3.22 -1.34 -1.57
C GLY A 205 3.53 -1.06 -3.03
N THR A 206 2.90 -0.04 -3.61
CA THR A 206 3.17 0.35 -5.01
C THR A 206 4.62 0.82 -5.21
N LEU A 207 5.22 1.50 -4.22
CA LEU A 207 6.63 1.89 -4.26
C LEU A 207 7.58 0.68 -4.28
N MET A 208 7.28 -0.37 -3.50
CA MET A 208 8.21 -1.49 -3.30
C MET A 208 8.05 -2.62 -4.32
N LEU A 209 6.84 -2.86 -4.84
CA LEU A 209 6.52 -3.99 -5.74
C LEU A 209 7.37 -4.08 -7.01
N PRO A 210 7.72 -2.97 -7.70
CA PRO A 210 8.49 -3.05 -8.95
C PRO A 210 9.87 -3.69 -8.82
N TRP A 211 10.43 -3.71 -7.62
CA TRP A 211 11.84 -4.07 -7.37
C TRP A 211 12.00 -5.48 -6.83
N ASP A 212 10.92 -6.13 -6.39
CA ASP A 212 10.96 -7.42 -5.72
C ASP A 212 10.15 -8.50 -6.45
N ASP A 213 10.82 -9.28 -7.27
CA ASP A 213 10.23 -10.35 -8.08
C ASP A 213 9.66 -11.53 -7.26
N ARG A 214 9.84 -11.54 -5.95
CA ARG A 214 9.24 -12.55 -5.06
C ARG A 214 7.73 -12.37 -4.91
N PHE A 215 7.24 -11.14 -5.11
CA PHE A 215 5.81 -10.88 -5.19
C PHE A 215 5.28 -11.26 -6.58
N SER A 216 4.26 -12.11 -6.61
CA SER A 216 3.59 -12.53 -7.83
C SER A 216 2.55 -11.52 -8.31
N ALA A 217 1.97 -10.75 -7.39
CA ALA A 217 0.97 -9.71 -7.68
C ALA A 217 0.82 -8.72 -6.51
N GLY A 218 0.08 -7.64 -6.73
CA GLY A 218 -0.36 -6.71 -5.70
C GLY A 218 -1.85 -6.38 -5.81
N TRP A 219 -2.49 -6.15 -4.66
CA TRP A 219 -3.80 -5.51 -4.56
C TRP A 219 -3.69 -4.30 -3.65
N VAL A 220 -4.03 -3.11 -4.15
CA VAL A 220 -3.94 -1.87 -3.39
C VAL A 220 -5.27 -1.11 -3.41
N GLU A 221 -5.66 -0.56 -2.27
CA GLU A 221 -6.91 0.15 -2.10
C GLU A 221 -6.64 1.61 -1.73
N VAL A 222 -7.30 2.54 -2.43
CA VAL A 222 -7.13 4.00 -2.28
C VAL A 222 -5.67 4.40 -2.03
N PRO A 223 -4.72 3.96 -2.88
CA PRO A 223 -3.29 4.05 -2.59
C PRO A 223 -2.81 5.50 -2.53
N SER A 224 -2.06 5.81 -1.47
CA SER A 224 -1.45 7.13 -1.25
C SER A 224 -0.21 7.36 -2.13
N PHE A 225 0.28 8.61 -2.12
CA PHE A 225 1.57 9.02 -2.70
C PHE A 225 1.65 9.01 -4.23
N GLY A 226 0.53 8.83 -4.94
CA GLY A 226 0.50 8.98 -6.39
C GLY A 226 0.51 10.44 -6.81
N ASN A 227 1.37 10.79 -7.78
CA ASN A 227 1.46 12.10 -8.43
C ASN A 227 1.69 13.26 -7.45
N HIS A 228 2.83 13.27 -6.77
CA HIS A 228 3.17 14.31 -5.81
C HIS A 228 3.08 15.74 -6.36
N PRO A 229 3.51 16.06 -7.61
CA PRO A 229 3.36 17.41 -8.16
C PRO A 229 1.91 17.90 -8.24
N LEU A 230 0.97 16.99 -8.51
CA LEU A 230 -0.46 17.28 -8.50
C LEU A 230 -1.01 17.32 -7.07
N ARG A 231 -0.67 16.32 -6.28
CA ARG A 231 -1.17 16.11 -4.91
C ARG A 231 -0.85 17.29 -3.96
N VAL A 232 0.35 17.87 -4.02
CA VAL A 232 0.72 18.99 -3.14
C VAL A 232 -0.06 20.28 -3.43
N LYS A 233 -0.70 20.40 -4.59
CA LYS A 233 -1.57 21.52 -4.94
C LYS A 233 -3.00 21.35 -4.41
N MET A 234 -3.39 20.13 -4.06
CA MET A 234 -4.72 19.78 -3.59
C MET A 234 -4.82 19.87 -2.08
N GLN A 235 -5.90 20.47 -1.57
CA GLN A 235 -6.24 20.39 -0.16
C GLN A 235 -6.74 18.99 0.15
N CYS A 236 -6.30 18.40 1.26
CA CYS A 236 -6.80 17.11 1.74
C CYS A 236 -6.58 16.98 3.24
N TRP A 237 -7.16 15.97 3.84
CA TRP A 237 -6.97 15.66 5.25
C TRP A 237 -5.72 14.80 5.49
N GLY A 238 -5.41 14.57 6.76
CA GLY A 238 -4.38 13.63 7.20
C GLY A 238 -2.96 14.00 6.77
N SER A 239 -2.17 13.00 6.46
CA SER A 239 -0.75 13.14 6.11
C SER A 239 -0.51 13.93 4.81
N GLY A 240 -1.50 13.94 3.90
CA GLY A 240 -1.43 14.73 2.67
C GLY A 240 -1.37 16.23 2.93
N ARG A 241 -2.14 16.70 3.92
CA ARG A 241 -2.08 18.10 4.36
C ARG A 241 -0.70 18.47 4.87
N VAL A 242 -0.09 17.59 5.68
CA VAL A 242 1.26 17.85 6.24
C VAL A 242 2.30 17.99 5.12
N ILE A 243 2.26 17.13 4.11
CA ILE A 243 3.15 17.21 2.95
C ILE A 243 2.90 18.51 2.16
N ARG A 244 1.63 18.89 1.95
CA ARG A 244 1.28 20.16 1.29
C ARG A 244 1.81 21.37 2.09
N ASP A 245 1.60 21.39 3.40
CA ASP A 245 2.07 22.47 4.27
C ASP A 245 3.61 22.55 4.31
N HIS A 246 4.28 21.40 4.22
CA HIS A 246 5.74 21.35 4.10
C HIS A 246 6.20 21.88 2.74
N TRP A 247 5.56 21.49 1.64
CA TRP A 247 5.85 21.97 0.30
C TRP A 247 5.65 23.49 0.16
N LEU A 248 4.59 24.05 0.73
CA LEU A 248 4.35 25.50 0.71
C LEU A 248 5.49 26.29 1.35
N ARG A 249 6.16 25.73 2.34
CA ARG A 249 7.34 26.34 3.01
C ARG A 249 8.65 26.02 2.31
N ASN A 250 8.74 24.87 1.66
CA ASN A 250 9.94 24.39 0.98
C ASN A 250 9.57 23.64 -0.30
N PRO A 251 9.36 24.32 -1.45
CA PRO A 251 9.02 23.70 -2.71
C PRO A 251 10.05 22.67 -3.22
N GLU A 252 11.32 22.81 -2.82
CA GLU A 252 12.42 21.91 -3.20
C GLU A 252 12.22 20.46 -2.70
N VAL A 253 11.30 20.24 -1.73
CA VAL A 253 10.94 18.91 -1.25
C VAL A 253 10.47 17.97 -2.37
N LEU A 254 9.93 18.51 -3.46
CA LEU A 254 9.56 17.72 -4.64
C LEU A 254 10.75 17.00 -5.27
N LYS A 255 11.99 17.50 -5.11
CA LYS A 255 13.21 16.81 -5.54
C LYS A 255 13.45 15.51 -4.77
N VAL A 256 12.96 15.41 -3.54
CA VAL A 256 12.98 14.18 -2.75
C VAL A 256 11.74 13.35 -3.03
N LEU A 257 10.56 13.95 -2.98
CA LEU A 257 9.29 13.25 -3.14
C LEU A 257 9.13 12.56 -4.50
N GLN A 258 9.78 13.04 -5.57
CA GLN A 258 9.77 12.38 -6.87
C GLN A 258 10.31 10.93 -6.80
N TYR A 259 11.23 10.63 -5.88
CA TYR A 259 11.73 9.27 -5.66
C TYR A 259 10.74 8.38 -4.89
N PHE A 260 9.74 8.96 -4.26
CA PHE A 260 8.72 8.27 -3.43
C PHE A 260 7.31 8.49 -3.98
N ASP A 261 7.21 8.73 -5.28
CA ASP A 261 5.95 8.86 -5.99
C ASP A 261 5.48 7.48 -6.48
N SER A 262 4.33 7.04 -5.96
CA SER A 262 3.77 5.72 -6.29
C SER A 262 3.33 5.61 -7.74
N ALA A 263 2.93 6.73 -8.40
CA ALA A 263 2.60 6.70 -9.81
C ALA A 263 3.86 6.59 -10.69
N ILE A 264 4.98 7.22 -10.28
CA ILE A 264 6.27 7.02 -10.96
C ILE A 264 6.72 5.55 -10.79
N ALA A 265 6.67 5.01 -9.56
CA ALA A 265 7.07 3.63 -9.31
C ALA A 265 6.23 2.63 -10.10
N ALA A 266 4.92 2.86 -10.22
CA ALA A 266 4.00 2.01 -10.97
C ALA A 266 4.40 1.80 -12.44
N ARG A 267 5.10 2.76 -13.06
CA ARG A 267 5.64 2.63 -14.44
C ARG A 267 6.62 1.47 -14.61
N PHE A 268 7.23 1.00 -13.52
CA PHE A 268 8.21 -0.09 -13.51
C PHE A 268 7.63 -1.45 -13.10
N LEU A 269 6.33 -1.52 -12.84
CA LEU A 269 5.66 -2.77 -12.46
C LEU A 269 5.67 -3.78 -13.61
N LYS A 270 6.12 -4.99 -13.29
CA LYS A 270 6.13 -6.14 -14.20
C LYS A 270 5.09 -7.19 -13.82
N ARG A 271 4.61 -7.16 -12.58
CA ARG A 271 3.64 -8.10 -12.04
C ARG A 271 2.23 -7.52 -12.06
N PRO A 272 1.19 -8.35 -12.12
CA PRO A 272 -0.20 -7.89 -12.08
C PRO A 272 -0.49 -6.99 -10.87
N LEU A 273 -1.26 -5.92 -11.08
CA LEU A 273 -1.71 -5.02 -10.03
C LEU A 273 -3.23 -4.81 -10.10
N GLY A 274 -3.93 -5.19 -9.03
CA GLY A 274 -5.31 -4.77 -8.82
C GLY A 274 -5.36 -3.50 -7.97
N ILE A 275 -6.22 -2.55 -8.35
CA ILE A 275 -6.38 -1.27 -7.65
C ILE A 275 -7.87 -1.05 -7.38
N MET A 276 -8.21 -0.77 -6.12
CA MET A 276 -9.47 -0.13 -5.79
C MET A 276 -9.22 1.37 -5.65
N ALA A 277 -9.91 2.17 -6.47
CA ALA A 277 -9.83 3.62 -6.46
C ALA A 277 -11.21 4.24 -6.23
N ALA A 278 -11.25 5.34 -5.50
CA ALA A 278 -12.45 6.05 -5.15
C ALA A 278 -12.66 7.28 -6.06
N LEU A 279 -13.94 7.63 -6.33
CA LEU A 279 -14.30 8.86 -7.05
C LEU A 279 -14.32 10.09 -6.14
N TYR A 280 -14.40 9.86 -4.83
CA TYR A 280 -14.50 10.89 -3.81
C TYR A 280 -13.64 10.49 -2.60
N ASP A 281 -12.65 11.28 -2.23
CA ASP A 281 -11.80 10.95 -1.10
C ASP A 281 -11.15 12.21 -0.49
N PRO A 282 -11.53 12.59 0.74
CA PRO A 282 -10.99 13.79 1.38
C PRO A 282 -9.55 13.62 1.91
N SER A 283 -9.02 12.41 1.99
CA SER A 283 -7.69 12.14 2.55
C SER A 283 -6.64 11.78 1.49
N VAL A 284 -7.05 10.98 0.51
CA VAL A 284 -6.20 10.57 -0.61
C VAL A 284 -6.87 10.98 -1.91
N PRO A 285 -6.55 12.16 -2.46
CA PRO A 285 -7.23 12.69 -3.65
C PRO A 285 -7.33 11.67 -4.79
N PRO A 286 -8.52 11.44 -5.38
CA PRO A 286 -8.75 10.50 -6.48
C PRO A 286 -7.74 10.62 -7.64
N PRO A 287 -7.36 11.84 -8.08
CA PRO A 287 -6.38 11.99 -9.17
C PRO A 287 -5.06 11.26 -8.93
N GLY A 288 -4.57 11.22 -7.68
CA GLY A 288 -3.37 10.49 -7.32
C GLY A 288 -3.55 8.97 -7.40
N GLN A 289 -4.71 8.46 -6.98
CA GLN A 289 -5.04 7.03 -7.04
C GLN A 289 -5.12 6.55 -8.50
N PHE A 290 -5.82 7.31 -9.35
CA PHE A 290 -5.96 7.00 -10.78
C PHE A 290 -4.64 7.17 -11.54
N SER A 291 -3.78 8.13 -11.18
CA SER A 291 -2.45 8.28 -11.77
C SER A 291 -1.60 7.01 -11.58
N ILE A 292 -1.73 6.29 -10.45
CA ILE A 292 -1.08 4.99 -10.22
C ILE A 292 -1.63 3.94 -11.20
N PHE A 293 -2.95 3.85 -11.34
CA PHE A 293 -3.57 2.93 -12.29
C PHE A 293 -3.14 3.21 -13.74
N ASN A 294 -3.20 4.48 -14.14
CA ASN A 294 -2.86 4.89 -15.51
C ASN A 294 -1.38 4.58 -15.82
N ALA A 295 -0.48 4.77 -14.84
CA ALA A 295 0.96 4.50 -14.96
C ALA A 295 1.32 3.03 -15.10
N THR A 296 0.49 2.12 -14.60
CA THR A 296 0.81 0.68 -14.53
C THR A 296 0.81 0.05 -15.91
N PRO A 297 1.95 -0.47 -16.43
CA PRO A 297 2.04 -1.04 -17.78
C PRO A 297 1.70 -2.53 -17.81
N SER A 298 1.81 -3.23 -16.68
CA SER A 298 1.54 -4.67 -16.56
C SER A 298 0.02 -4.96 -16.60
N THR A 299 -0.34 -6.22 -16.53
CA THR A 299 -1.74 -6.61 -16.32
C THR A 299 -2.31 -5.90 -15.11
N LYS A 300 -3.37 -5.13 -15.31
CA LYS A 300 -3.98 -4.34 -14.24
C LYS A 300 -5.48 -4.48 -14.23
N ARG A 301 -6.07 -4.36 -13.04
CA ARG A 301 -7.53 -4.28 -12.85
C ARG A 301 -7.88 -3.12 -11.96
N LEU A 302 -8.95 -2.43 -12.28
CA LEU A 302 -9.48 -1.28 -11.53
C LEU A 302 -10.87 -1.62 -11.01
N CYS A 303 -11.04 -1.51 -9.70
CA CYS A 303 -12.33 -1.45 -9.03
C CYS A 303 -12.62 -0.01 -8.62
N VAL A 304 -13.74 0.54 -9.06
CA VAL A 304 -14.12 1.92 -8.75
C VAL A 304 -15.21 1.91 -7.69
N THR A 305 -14.97 2.65 -6.60
CA THR A 305 -15.94 2.85 -5.49
C THR A 305 -16.40 4.30 -5.43
N SER A 306 -17.54 4.52 -4.78
CA SER A 306 -18.09 5.87 -4.58
C SER A 306 -17.16 6.75 -3.77
N ALA A 307 -16.66 6.26 -2.64
CA ALA A 307 -15.76 7.04 -1.79
C ALA A 307 -14.68 6.19 -1.12
N GLY A 308 -13.57 6.88 -0.76
CA GLY A 308 -12.55 6.41 0.14
C GLY A 308 -12.41 7.38 1.32
N HIS A 309 -11.98 6.88 2.49
CA HIS A 309 -11.82 7.65 3.72
C HIS A 309 -13.04 8.52 4.10
N TYR A 310 -14.22 8.07 3.72
CA TYR A 310 -15.49 8.74 3.95
C TYR A 310 -16.59 7.68 4.08
N THR A 311 -17.46 7.82 5.08
CA THR A 311 -18.58 6.90 5.31
C THR A 311 -19.80 7.34 4.50
N TYR A 312 -20.42 6.41 3.80
CA TYR A 312 -21.59 6.66 2.96
C TYR A 312 -22.56 5.46 2.98
N PRO A 313 -23.84 5.65 2.63
CA PRO A 313 -24.87 4.61 2.81
C PRO A 313 -24.60 3.28 2.08
N ALA A 314 -23.95 3.33 0.89
CA ALA A 314 -23.67 2.14 0.08
C ALA A 314 -22.33 1.47 0.41
N GLU A 315 -21.56 1.96 1.39
CA GLU A 315 -20.20 1.50 1.70
C GLU A 315 -20.12 -0.01 1.88
N ALA A 316 -21.01 -0.61 2.67
CA ALA A 316 -20.98 -2.04 2.96
C ALA A 316 -21.25 -2.90 1.70
N SER A 317 -22.18 -2.50 0.84
CA SER A 317 -22.47 -3.22 -0.40
C SER A 317 -21.38 -3.07 -1.44
N GLU A 318 -20.80 -1.87 -1.59
CA GLU A 318 -19.66 -1.65 -2.47
C GLU A 318 -18.43 -2.38 -1.96
N ARG A 319 -18.23 -2.48 -0.65
CA ARG A 319 -17.17 -3.26 -0.03
C ARG A 319 -17.24 -4.73 -0.41
N GLN A 320 -18.41 -5.35 -0.29
CA GLN A 320 -18.62 -6.74 -0.67
C GLN A 320 -18.28 -6.98 -2.15
N LEU A 321 -18.76 -6.11 -3.04
CA LEU A 321 -18.46 -6.22 -4.48
C LEU A 321 -16.97 -6.01 -4.78
N THR A 322 -16.30 -5.14 -4.02
CA THR A 322 -14.85 -4.93 -4.12
C THR A 322 -14.08 -6.17 -3.69
N ASP A 323 -14.47 -6.78 -2.58
CA ASP A 323 -13.84 -8.00 -2.07
C ASP A 323 -14.02 -9.16 -3.06
N ASP A 324 -15.23 -9.33 -3.62
CA ASP A 324 -15.49 -10.34 -4.66
C ASP A 324 -14.66 -10.11 -5.93
N PHE A 325 -14.45 -8.86 -6.33
CA PHE A 325 -13.63 -8.52 -7.49
C PHE A 325 -12.14 -8.76 -7.20
N ARG A 326 -11.65 -8.39 -6.01
CA ARG A 326 -10.31 -8.70 -5.54
C ARG A 326 -10.05 -10.20 -5.54
N ASP A 327 -10.95 -10.98 -4.97
CA ASP A 327 -10.76 -12.41 -4.79
C ASP A 327 -10.72 -13.14 -6.14
N ARG A 328 -11.51 -12.71 -7.14
CA ARG A 328 -11.37 -13.18 -8.53
C ARG A 328 -10.01 -12.82 -9.13
N PHE A 329 -9.56 -11.57 -8.98
CA PHE A 329 -8.24 -11.18 -9.45
C PHE A 329 -7.13 -12.02 -8.82
N LEU A 330 -7.21 -12.25 -7.50
CA LEU A 330 -6.22 -13.04 -6.78
C LEU A 330 -6.26 -14.52 -7.15
N ALA A 331 -7.43 -15.07 -7.44
CA ALA A 331 -7.56 -16.43 -7.95
C ALA A 331 -6.83 -16.59 -9.31
N ASP A 332 -7.03 -15.62 -10.21
CA ASP A 332 -6.40 -15.64 -11.55
C ASP A 332 -4.86 -15.57 -11.46
N VAL A 333 -4.30 -14.77 -10.54
CA VAL A 333 -2.84 -14.59 -10.42
C VAL A 333 -2.15 -15.66 -9.56
N LEU A 334 -2.89 -16.45 -8.79
CA LEU A 334 -2.39 -17.55 -7.97
C LEU A 334 -2.72 -18.95 -8.52
N ALA A 335 -3.42 -19.00 -9.64
CA ALA A 335 -3.65 -20.25 -10.38
C ALA A 335 -2.33 -20.83 -10.93
#